data_f1bf20c31c72683016595dd834b7b9d9
#
_entry.id   f1bf20c31c72683016595dd834b7b9d9
#
_cell.length_a   1.000
_cell.length_b   1.000
_cell.length_c   1.000
_cell.angle_alpha   90.00
_cell.angle_beta   90.00
_cell.angle_gamma   90.00
#
_symmetry.space_group_name_H-M   'P 1'
#
loop_
_entity.id
_entity.type
_entity.pdbx_description
1 polymer ?
#
loop_
_entity_poly.entity_id
_entity_poly.type
_entity_poly.pdbx_seq_one_letter_code
_entity_poly.pdbx_strand_id
1 'polypeptide(L)'
;DLPDGAAEGVLRGCYVFNSLQRLLDGRERPVSSKKTVTLLGSGAILTEVVKAAGLLAAEGVEVTVLSVTSWSELARDGVACEQRALAGEAAPGVPWLTQQLAGTHGPVIAATDYVRAVPETVRAFVPAGRRFITLGTDGFGRSDTRAALRAFFGVDAKAIAKAAKFALEG
;
A
#
# COMPACT_ATOMS: atom_id res chain seq x y z
N ASP A 1 -19.21 2.99 6.08
CA ASP A 1 -19.17 4.20 5.25
C ASP A 1 -17.74 4.43 4.74
N LEU A 2 -17.61 4.96 3.53
CA LEU A 2 -16.32 5.33 2.98
C LEU A 2 -15.72 6.52 3.77
N PRO A 3 -14.40 6.59 3.95
CA PRO A 3 -13.76 7.76 4.56
C PRO A 3 -14.04 9.05 3.76
N ASP A 4 -13.98 10.20 4.42
CA ASP A 4 -14.09 11.49 3.73
C ASP A 4 -13.00 11.63 2.67
N GLY A 5 -13.36 12.09 1.47
CA GLY A 5 -12.44 12.20 0.33
C GLY A 5 -12.17 10.89 -0.42
N ALA A 6 -12.67 9.75 0.05
CA ALA A 6 -12.44 8.46 -0.61
C ALA A 6 -13.01 8.39 -2.04
N ALA A 7 -14.08 9.14 -2.35
CA ALA A 7 -14.69 9.13 -3.68
C ALA A 7 -13.69 9.53 -4.77
N GLU A 8 -12.93 10.60 -4.58
CA GLU A 8 -11.86 11.00 -5.50
C GLU A 8 -10.77 9.93 -5.58
N GLY A 9 -10.34 9.41 -4.43
CA GLY A 9 -9.30 8.38 -4.38
C GLY A 9 -9.70 7.08 -5.05
N VAL A 10 -10.98 6.69 -4.98
CA VAL A 10 -11.52 5.53 -5.72
C VAL A 10 -11.34 5.71 -7.22
N LEU A 11 -11.63 6.91 -7.75
CA LEU A 11 -11.48 7.23 -9.18
C LEU A 11 -10.01 7.36 -9.60
N ARG A 12 -9.15 7.89 -8.71
CA ARG A 12 -7.73 8.14 -8.97
C ARG A 12 -6.81 6.95 -8.64
N GLY A 13 -7.37 5.82 -8.21
CA GLY A 13 -6.65 4.57 -8.07
C GLY A 13 -6.22 4.17 -6.66
N CYS A 14 -6.23 5.06 -5.67
CA CYS A 14 -6.05 4.70 -4.26
C CYS A 14 -6.50 5.80 -3.30
N TYR A 15 -6.78 5.40 -2.06
CA TYR A 15 -7.09 6.30 -0.95
C TYR A 15 -6.62 5.72 0.38
N VAL A 16 -6.41 6.57 1.38
CA VAL A 16 -6.12 6.13 2.75
C VAL A 16 -7.35 5.45 3.31
N PHE A 17 -7.27 4.12 3.46
CA PHE A 17 -8.36 3.29 3.96
C PHE A 17 -8.47 3.39 5.47
N ASN A 18 -7.32 3.35 6.15
CA ASN A 18 -7.26 3.44 7.59
C ASN A 18 -5.86 3.88 8.07
N SER A 19 -5.82 4.87 8.93
CA SER A 19 -4.76 4.94 9.92
C SER A 19 -5.23 4.13 11.13
N LEU A 20 -4.40 3.30 11.72
CA LEU A 20 -4.74 2.48 12.88
C LEU A 20 -5.35 3.26 14.04
N GLN A 21 -5.10 4.56 14.12
CA GLN A 21 -5.74 5.48 15.05
C GLN A 21 -7.28 5.47 14.97
N ARG A 22 -7.85 5.23 13.78
CA ARG A 22 -9.32 5.12 13.61
C ARG A 22 -9.87 3.73 13.90
N LEU A 23 -9.05 2.67 13.79
CA LEU A 23 -9.46 1.29 14.07
C LEU A 23 -9.46 0.93 15.56
N LEU A 24 -8.70 1.65 16.39
CA LEU A 24 -8.53 1.40 17.81
C LEU A 24 -9.32 2.42 18.68
N ASP A 25 -10.62 2.62 18.40
CA ASP A 25 -11.58 3.32 19.26
C ASP A 25 -11.32 4.81 19.56
N GLY A 26 -10.91 5.62 18.59
CA GLY A 26 -10.89 7.09 18.74
C GLY A 26 -10.05 7.61 19.91
N ARG A 27 -9.24 6.79 20.54
CA ARG A 27 -8.27 7.21 21.57
C ARG A 27 -6.98 7.62 20.87
N GLU A 28 -6.68 8.91 20.90
CA GLU A 28 -5.37 9.42 20.52
C GLU A 28 -4.30 8.75 21.40
N ARG A 29 -3.57 7.78 20.84
CA ARG A 29 -2.31 7.38 21.46
C ARG A 29 -1.25 8.37 21.00
N PRO A 30 -0.40 8.87 21.91
CA PRO A 30 0.72 9.68 21.50
C PRO A 30 1.58 8.86 20.53
N VAL A 31 1.77 9.38 19.33
CA VAL A 31 2.61 8.80 18.29
C VAL A 31 4.06 8.85 18.78
N SER A 32 4.50 7.82 19.44
CA SER A 32 5.90 7.62 19.88
C SER A 32 6.46 6.29 19.37
N SER A 33 5.87 5.72 18.32
CA SER A 33 6.46 4.56 17.68
C SER A 33 7.58 5.03 16.76
N LYS A 34 8.81 4.59 17.03
CA LYS A 34 9.95 4.79 16.14
C LYS A 34 9.84 3.94 14.85
N LYS A 35 8.86 3.06 14.76
CA LYS A 35 8.66 2.14 13.64
C LYS A 35 7.30 2.38 13.00
N THR A 36 7.33 2.88 11.78
CA THR A 36 6.13 3.14 10.98
C THR A 36 6.21 2.37 9.66
N VAL A 37 5.09 1.91 9.13
CA VAL A 37 4.99 1.23 7.83
C VAL A 37 3.71 1.62 7.11
N THR A 38 3.76 1.69 5.80
CA THR A 38 2.58 1.90 4.96
C THR A 38 2.29 0.62 4.18
N LEU A 39 1.05 0.15 4.25
CA LEU A 39 0.58 -1.05 3.56
C LEU A 39 -0.41 -0.66 2.47
N LEU A 40 -0.19 -1.14 1.26
CA LEU A 40 -1.07 -0.98 0.10
C LEU A 40 -1.72 -2.32 -0.21
N GLY A 41 -3.03 -2.36 -0.34
CA GLY A 41 -3.76 -3.57 -0.68
C GLY A 41 -4.79 -3.37 -1.78
N SER A 42 -4.86 -4.30 -2.74
CA SER A 42 -5.88 -4.28 -3.78
C SER A 42 -6.79 -5.50 -3.74
N GLY A 43 -8.03 -5.33 -4.20
CA GLY A 43 -8.99 -6.40 -4.35
C GLY A 43 -9.23 -7.19 -3.07
N ALA A 44 -9.30 -8.51 -3.18
CA ALA A 44 -9.52 -9.41 -2.06
C ALA A 44 -8.35 -9.46 -1.05
N ILE A 45 -7.16 -9.02 -1.45
CA ILE A 45 -5.97 -9.00 -0.58
C ILE A 45 -6.02 -7.83 0.40
N LEU A 46 -6.82 -6.79 0.18
CA LEU A 46 -7.01 -5.72 1.16
C LEU A 46 -7.43 -6.29 2.54
N THR A 47 -8.22 -7.35 2.58
CA THR A 47 -8.61 -8.00 3.85
C THR A 47 -7.40 -8.60 4.59
N GLU A 48 -6.43 -9.15 3.87
CA GLU A 48 -5.19 -9.68 4.44
C GLU A 48 -4.26 -8.55 4.91
N VAL A 49 -4.22 -7.44 4.16
CA VAL A 49 -3.49 -6.22 4.54
C VAL A 49 -4.02 -5.64 5.86
N VAL A 50 -5.34 -5.56 6.03
CA VAL A 50 -5.97 -5.09 7.28
C VAL A 50 -5.64 -6.01 8.46
N LYS A 51 -5.66 -7.34 8.26
CA LYS A 51 -5.23 -8.30 9.28
C LYS A 51 -3.74 -8.15 9.62
N ALA A 52 -2.89 -7.96 8.61
CA ALA A 52 -1.46 -7.72 8.81
C ALA A 52 -1.20 -6.44 9.61
N ALA A 53 -1.97 -5.38 9.34
CA ALA A 53 -1.93 -4.14 10.11
C ALA A 53 -2.23 -4.38 11.60
N GLY A 54 -3.24 -5.21 11.91
CA GLY A 54 -3.54 -5.63 13.28
C GLY A 54 -2.40 -6.39 13.96
N LEU A 55 -1.74 -7.31 13.22
CA LEU A 55 -0.58 -8.05 13.73
C LEU A 55 0.59 -7.13 14.05
N LEU A 56 0.90 -6.18 13.16
CA LEU A 56 1.99 -5.22 13.34
C LEU A 56 1.71 -4.23 14.48
N ALA A 57 0.46 -3.78 14.61
CA ALA A 57 0.04 -2.91 15.70
C ALA A 57 0.18 -3.57 17.07
N ALA A 58 -0.14 -4.86 17.18
CA ALA A 58 0.07 -5.63 18.41
C ALA A 58 1.55 -5.71 18.81
N GLU A 59 2.47 -5.56 17.85
CA GLU A 59 3.92 -5.50 18.06
C GLU A 59 4.46 -4.05 18.22
N GLY A 60 3.58 -3.05 18.32
CA GLY A 60 3.94 -1.64 18.53
C GLY A 60 4.40 -0.90 17.28
N VAL A 61 4.12 -1.42 16.08
CA VAL A 61 4.38 -0.74 14.80
C VAL A 61 3.19 0.12 14.43
N GLU A 62 3.43 1.37 14.07
CA GLU A 62 2.39 2.24 13.51
C GLU A 62 2.18 1.90 12.04
N VAL A 63 0.92 1.69 11.65
CA VAL A 63 0.58 1.24 10.30
C VAL A 63 -0.43 2.18 9.65
N THR A 64 -0.14 2.64 8.45
CA THR A 64 -1.13 3.27 7.56
C THR A 64 -1.51 2.30 6.47
N VAL A 65 -2.80 2.13 6.20
CA VAL A 65 -3.32 1.28 5.14
C VAL A 65 -3.92 2.14 4.03
N LEU A 66 -3.53 1.87 2.79
CA LEU A 66 -4.17 2.41 1.59
C LEU A 66 -4.90 1.29 0.85
N SER A 67 -6.14 1.57 0.46
CA SER A 67 -6.88 0.74 -0.49
C SER A 67 -6.50 1.17 -1.90
N VAL A 68 -5.98 0.24 -2.69
CA VAL A 68 -5.68 0.46 -4.11
C VAL A 68 -6.81 -0.10 -4.95
N THR A 69 -7.51 0.78 -5.64
CA THR A 69 -8.61 0.44 -6.54
C THR A 69 -8.14 0.17 -7.96
N SER A 70 -7.02 0.81 -8.38
CA SER A 70 -6.43 0.59 -9.71
C SER A 70 -4.94 0.91 -9.75
N TRP A 71 -4.10 -0.11 -9.90
CA TRP A 71 -2.66 0.05 -10.14
C TRP A 71 -2.37 0.73 -11.48
N SER A 72 -3.14 0.39 -12.52
CA SER A 72 -2.97 0.96 -13.85
C SER A 72 -3.32 2.44 -13.91
N GLU A 73 -4.32 2.89 -13.13
CA GLU A 73 -4.65 4.30 -13.02
C GLU A 73 -3.53 5.07 -12.34
N LEU A 74 -2.99 4.54 -11.23
CA LEU A 74 -1.86 5.14 -10.53
C LEU A 74 -0.61 5.24 -11.42
N ALA A 75 -0.32 4.20 -12.19
CA ALA A 75 0.80 4.20 -13.12
C ALA A 75 0.60 5.22 -14.24
N ARG A 76 -0.60 5.31 -14.83
CA ARG A 76 -0.94 6.25 -15.90
C ARG A 76 -0.84 7.70 -15.41
N ASP A 77 -1.37 8.00 -14.23
CA ASP A 77 -1.28 9.34 -13.60
C ASP A 77 0.19 9.73 -13.39
N GLY A 78 1.00 8.83 -12.85
CA GLY A 78 2.41 9.08 -12.62
C GLY A 78 3.19 9.34 -13.90
N VAL A 79 3.03 8.49 -14.92
CA VAL A 79 3.66 8.67 -16.25
C VAL A 79 3.21 9.99 -16.88
N ALA A 80 1.95 10.36 -16.76
CA ALA A 80 1.45 11.64 -17.30
C ALA A 80 2.13 12.86 -16.61
N CYS A 81 2.37 12.78 -15.28
CA CYS A 81 3.13 13.81 -14.57
C CYS A 81 4.57 13.90 -15.08
N GLU A 82 5.25 12.75 -15.25
CA GLU A 82 6.61 12.72 -15.80
C GLU A 82 6.69 13.28 -17.21
N GLN A 83 5.74 12.91 -18.09
CA GLN A 83 5.71 13.42 -19.46
C GLN A 83 5.54 14.95 -19.51
N ARG A 84 4.68 15.53 -18.66
CA ARG A 84 4.53 16.97 -18.54
C ARG A 84 5.82 17.64 -18.04
N ALA A 85 6.50 17.04 -17.07
CA ALA A 85 7.78 17.55 -16.59
C ALA A 85 8.87 17.52 -17.68
N LEU A 86 8.94 16.42 -18.43
CA LEU A 86 9.87 16.29 -19.58
C LEU A 86 9.56 17.29 -20.70
N ALA A 87 8.29 17.65 -20.90
CA ALA A 87 7.87 18.69 -21.83
C ALA A 87 8.17 20.11 -21.34
N GLY A 88 8.70 20.27 -20.13
CA GLY A 88 9.06 21.57 -19.56
C GLY A 88 7.86 22.36 -19.04
N GLU A 89 6.74 21.72 -18.71
CA GLU A 89 5.60 22.41 -18.12
C GLU A 89 5.96 23.00 -16.75
N ALA A 90 5.56 24.23 -16.49
CA ALA A 90 5.85 24.95 -15.24
C ALA A 90 5.20 24.28 -14.00
N ALA A 91 4.10 23.55 -14.19
CA ALA A 91 3.38 22.84 -13.13
C ALA A 91 2.98 21.43 -13.62
N PRO A 92 3.92 20.48 -13.71
CA PRO A 92 3.66 19.14 -14.27
C PRO A 92 2.75 18.28 -13.39
N GLY A 93 2.48 18.72 -12.16
CA GLY A 93 1.72 17.97 -11.17
C GLY A 93 2.58 17.00 -10.38
N VAL A 94 2.00 16.47 -9.30
CA VAL A 94 2.60 15.42 -8.47
C VAL A 94 1.76 14.15 -8.65
N PRO A 95 2.37 12.97 -8.90
CA PRO A 95 1.63 11.73 -9.02
C PRO A 95 0.71 11.48 -7.84
N TRP A 96 -0.51 10.99 -8.09
CA TRP A 96 -1.50 10.77 -7.04
C TRP A 96 -1.00 9.88 -5.92
N LEU A 97 -0.33 8.78 -6.27
CA LEU A 97 0.28 7.90 -5.28
C LEU A 97 1.27 8.64 -4.39
N THR A 98 2.14 9.48 -4.98
CA THR A 98 3.11 10.30 -4.25
C THR A 98 2.41 11.22 -3.26
N GLN A 99 1.29 11.86 -3.69
CA GLN A 99 0.50 12.72 -2.82
C GLN A 99 -0.11 11.94 -1.65
N GLN A 100 -0.69 10.75 -1.91
CA GLN A 100 -1.28 9.90 -0.87
C GLN A 100 -0.24 9.38 0.12
N LEU A 101 1.00 9.19 -0.33
CA LEU A 101 2.10 8.74 0.51
C LEU A 101 2.81 9.87 1.28
N ALA A 102 2.63 11.14 0.91
CA ALA A 102 3.33 12.29 1.51
C ALA A 102 3.07 12.42 3.02
N GLY A 103 1.86 12.09 3.49
CA GLY A 103 1.50 12.10 4.92
C GLY A 103 1.83 10.79 5.66
N THR A 104 2.53 9.86 5.04
CA THR A 104 2.86 8.55 5.62
C THR A 104 4.37 8.36 5.75
N HIS A 105 4.81 7.44 6.61
CA HIS A 105 6.23 7.24 6.90
C HIS A 105 6.64 5.77 6.81
N GLY A 106 7.96 5.53 6.82
CA GLY A 106 8.56 4.20 6.78
C GLY A 106 8.47 3.50 5.43
N PRO A 107 8.80 2.21 5.37
CA PRO A 107 8.73 1.42 4.14
C PRO A 107 7.28 1.28 3.66
N VAL A 108 7.14 0.95 2.37
CA VAL A 108 5.85 0.72 1.71
C VAL A 108 5.78 -0.73 1.25
N ILE A 109 4.76 -1.46 1.67
CA ILE A 109 4.52 -2.85 1.27
C ILE A 109 3.24 -2.88 0.45
N ALA A 110 3.33 -3.31 -0.80
CA ALA A 110 2.20 -3.46 -1.71
C ALA A 110 1.84 -4.93 -1.88
N ALA A 111 0.59 -5.31 -1.62
CA ALA A 111 0.12 -6.67 -1.74
C ALA A 111 -1.12 -6.75 -2.65
N THR A 112 -1.13 -7.73 -3.54
CA THR A 112 -2.17 -7.92 -4.56
C THR A 112 -2.40 -9.40 -4.85
N ASP A 113 -3.56 -9.72 -5.41
CA ASP A 113 -3.86 -11.02 -6.02
C ASP A 113 -3.45 -11.13 -7.50
N TYR A 114 -2.95 -10.04 -8.07
CA TYR A 114 -2.27 -10.06 -9.37
C TYR A 114 -0.81 -10.50 -9.25
N VAL A 115 -0.14 -10.69 -10.40
CA VAL A 115 1.32 -10.89 -10.43
C VAL A 115 2.05 -9.64 -9.91
N ARG A 116 3.22 -9.83 -9.28
CA ARG A 116 4.01 -8.74 -8.68
C ARG A 116 4.38 -7.63 -9.67
N ALA A 117 4.47 -7.94 -10.95
CA ALA A 117 4.72 -6.95 -11.99
C ALA A 117 3.67 -5.81 -12.00
N VAL A 118 2.44 -6.08 -11.56
CA VAL A 118 1.37 -5.08 -11.52
C VAL A 118 1.66 -3.96 -10.52
N PRO A 119 1.85 -4.20 -9.22
CA PRO A 119 2.22 -3.13 -8.29
C PRO A 119 3.64 -2.56 -8.55
N GLU A 120 4.54 -3.29 -9.22
CA GLU A 120 5.84 -2.74 -9.62
C GLU A 120 5.74 -1.55 -10.58
N THR A 121 4.67 -1.44 -11.35
CA THR A 121 4.44 -0.32 -12.28
C THR A 121 4.40 1.05 -11.59
N VAL A 122 4.17 1.10 -10.29
CA VAL A 122 4.09 2.37 -9.55
C VAL A 122 5.35 2.67 -8.72
N ARG A 123 6.38 1.82 -8.79
CA ARG A 123 7.61 1.97 -7.99
C ARG A 123 8.25 3.36 -8.12
N ALA A 124 8.31 3.91 -9.33
CA ALA A 124 8.90 5.22 -9.61
C ALA A 124 8.18 6.37 -8.89
N PHE A 125 6.93 6.18 -8.51
CA PHE A 125 6.07 7.20 -7.88
C PHE A 125 5.99 7.07 -6.35
N VAL A 126 6.70 6.10 -5.77
CA VAL A 126 6.92 6.02 -4.33
C VAL A 126 7.96 7.07 -3.94
N PRO A 127 7.76 7.87 -2.88
CA PRO A 127 8.72 8.89 -2.46
C PRO A 127 10.14 8.35 -2.27
N ALA A 128 11.12 9.11 -2.76
CA ALA A 128 12.54 8.72 -2.72
C ALA A 128 13.00 8.36 -1.29
N GLY A 129 13.90 7.38 -1.19
CA GLY A 129 14.44 6.90 0.07
C GLY A 129 13.53 5.94 0.85
N ARG A 130 12.31 5.69 0.40
CA ARG A 130 11.41 4.69 1.01
C ARG A 130 11.61 3.33 0.37
N ARG A 131 11.82 2.32 1.19
CA ARG A 131 11.88 0.93 0.72
C ARG A 131 10.49 0.51 0.23
N PHE A 132 10.41 -0.03 -0.98
CA PHE A 132 9.17 -0.53 -1.58
C PHE A 132 9.28 -2.02 -1.86
N ILE A 133 8.39 -2.81 -1.25
CA ILE A 133 8.33 -4.27 -1.43
C ILE A 133 6.96 -4.64 -1.98
N THR A 134 6.94 -5.47 -3.00
CA THR A 134 5.72 -5.96 -3.65
C THR A 134 5.53 -7.45 -3.37
N LEU A 135 4.30 -7.82 -3.07
CA LEU A 135 3.83 -9.20 -2.88
C LEU A 135 2.69 -9.46 -3.87
N GLY A 136 2.74 -10.58 -4.56
CA GLY A 136 1.76 -10.94 -5.57
C GLY A 136 1.77 -12.43 -5.87
N THR A 137 0.88 -12.86 -6.74
CA THR A 137 0.65 -14.28 -7.07
C THR A 137 1.42 -14.69 -8.33
N ASP A 138 2.75 -14.71 -8.24
CA ASP A 138 3.61 -15.12 -9.36
C ASP A 138 3.57 -16.63 -9.58
N GLY A 139 3.64 -17.05 -10.84
CA GLY A 139 3.70 -18.45 -11.26
C GLY A 139 2.38 -19.00 -11.78
N PHE A 140 2.29 -20.33 -11.84
CA PHE A 140 1.11 -21.03 -12.37
C PHE A 140 -0.03 -21.04 -11.34
N GLY A 141 -1.27 -20.91 -11.84
CA GLY A 141 -2.47 -21.06 -11.03
C GLY A 141 -2.56 -22.44 -10.37
N ARG A 142 -3.12 -22.48 -9.18
CA ARG A 142 -3.38 -23.70 -8.40
C ARG A 142 -4.83 -23.77 -7.96
N SER A 143 -5.32 -24.99 -7.76
CA SER A 143 -6.62 -25.24 -7.16
C SER A 143 -6.45 -25.62 -5.72
N ASP A 144 -6.93 -24.77 -4.81
CA ASP A 144 -6.95 -25.01 -3.36
C ASP A 144 -7.90 -24.02 -2.69
N THR A 145 -8.05 -24.09 -1.38
CA THR A 145 -8.80 -23.09 -0.62
C THR A 145 -8.14 -21.71 -0.73
N ARG A 146 -8.92 -20.65 -0.62
CA ARG A 146 -8.37 -19.26 -0.66
C ARG A 146 -7.27 -19.04 0.38
N ALA A 147 -7.42 -19.62 1.58
CA ALA A 147 -6.43 -19.48 2.64
C ALA A 147 -5.10 -20.17 2.27
N ALA A 148 -5.16 -21.40 1.76
CA ALA A 148 -3.99 -22.15 1.31
C ALA A 148 -3.27 -21.46 0.14
N LEU A 149 -4.03 -20.95 -0.84
CA LEU A 149 -3.46 -20.21 -1.97
C LEU A 149 -2.77 -18.92 -1.54
N ARG A 150 -3.38 -18.13 -0.64
CA ARG A 150 -2.75 -16.91 -0.12
C ARG A 150 -1.47 -17.19 0.64
N ALA A 151 -1.45 -18.23 1.46
CA ALA A 151 -0.25 -18.67 2.16
C ALA A 151 0.84 -19.16 1.19
N PHE A 152 0.46 -19.96 0.18
CA PHE A 152 1.37 -20.48 -0.83
C PHE A 152 2.05 -19.35 -1.63
N PHE A 153 1.27 -18.36 -2.08
CA PHE A 153 1.79 -17.22 -2.83
C PHE A 153 2.42 -16.13 -1.96
N GLY A 154 2.37 -16.28 -0.64
CA GLY A 154 2.96 -15.29 0.28
C GLY A 154 2.23 -13.94 0.28
N VAL A 155 0.90 -13.94 0.08
CA VAL A 155 0.05 -12.75 0.11
C VAL A 155 -0.99 -12.78 1.24
N ASP A 156 -0.81 -13.68 2.20
CA ASP A 156 -1.59 -13.71 3.44
C ASP A 156 -1.09 -12.68 4.46
N ALA A 157 -1.85 -12.48 5.52
CA ALA A 157 -1.54 -11.49 6.56
C ALA A 157 -0.17 -11.71 7.21
N LYS A 158 0.24 -12.98 7.41
CA LYS A 158 1.53 -13.31 8.03
C LYS A 158 2.71 -12.95 7.11
N ALA A 159 2.60 -13.25 5.82
CA ALA A 159 3.61 -12.91 4.83
C ALA A 159 3.75 -11.38 4.67
N ILE A 160 2.64 -10.65 4.64
CA ILE A 160 2.63 -9.18 4.58
C ILE A 160 3.31 -8.58 5.82
N ALA A 161 2.95 -9.05 7.02
CA ALA A 161 3.57 -8.59 8.26
C ALA A 161 5.08 -8.93 8.32
N LYS A 162 5.48 -10.12 7.82
CA LYS A 162 6.90 -10.50 7.72
C LYS A 162 7.67 -9.59 6.78
N ALA A 163 7.10 -9.26 5.60
CA ALA A 163 7.72 -8.34 4.65
C ALA A 163 7.88 -6.93 5.24
N ALA A 164 6.87 -6.46 5.99
CA ALA A 164 6.94 -5.18 6.69
C ALA A 164 8.06 -5.16 7.75
N LYS A 165 8.16 -6.19 8.58
CA LYS A 165 9.23 -6.31 9.59
C LYS A 165 10.62 -6.34 8.94
N PHE A 166 10.80 -7.15 7.91
CA PHE A 166 12.04 -7.17 7.14
C PHE A 166 12.41 -5.79 6.56
N ALA A 167 11.43 -5.03 6.09
CA ALA A 167 11.67 -3.70 5.55
C ALA A 167 12.01 -2.66 6.63
N LEU A 168 11.60 -2.88 7.88
CA LEU A 168 11.88 -2.01 9.02
C LEU A 168 13.26 -2.26 9.65
N GLU A 169 13.90 -3.41 9.36
CA GLU A 169 15.20 -3.81 9.92
C GLU A 169 16.39 -3.38 9.06
N GLY A 170 16.17 -2.99 7.80
CA GLY A 170 17.18 -2.58 6.83
C GLY A 170 17.00 -1.17 6.34
#